data_1e6b6493b835c3ce7dfcb845d3534f28
#
_entry.id   1e6b6493b835c3ce7dfcb845d3534f28
#
_cell.length_a   1.000
_cell.length_b   1.000
_cell.length_c   1.000
_cell.angle_alpha   90.00
_cell.angle_beta   90.00
_cell.angle_gamma   90.00
#
_symmetry.space_group_name_H-M   'P 1'
#
loop_
_entity.id
_entity.type
_entity.pdbx_description
1 polymer ?
#
loop_
_entity_poly.entity_id
_entity_poly.type
_entity_poly.pdbx_seq_one_letter_code
_entity_poly.pdbx_strand_id
1 'polypeptide(L)'
;SRGLGDVYKRQDLKKIIKLGPKMLIGFFAATLSIGLGFFVSYAIFHQLLGAGSWKALGALCGSWMGGGGNMLAIQAALDVDEATMAYALVMDSICATLYVMFLLWAIGNHEKFNKWTKADTSIIDGVGATLEEEAKANTKPLVWQNIILLLGSGLLVSAVSMELGSMINAHLSFFDSTTWTVLIVSVLGIVFALTPFGKIKGTEEISNVMLYIVIALIASRADLGAVGNAPIWLLAGFVILLIHVAIMIALAKILKLDIFTCSVASLANIGGTATAPVLAGAYSNALVPVGIMMALLGYVIGTGGGLVVANLMSIFG
;
A
#
# COMPACT_ATOMS: atom_id res chain seq x y z
N SER A 1 23.73 13.55 1.02
CA SER A 1 23.82 12.08 1.08
C SER A 1 22.98 11.45 2.19
N ARG A 2 21.79 12.01 2.55
CA ARG A 2 20.95 11.51 3.66
C ARG A 2 19.47 11.27 3.28
N GLY A 3 19.07 11.38 2.01
CA GLY A 3 17.67 11.41 1.64
C GLY A 3 16.99 10.07 1.43
N LEU A 4 17.61 9.07 0.85
CA LEU A 4 17.06 7.71 0.75
C LEU A 4 17.57 6.80 1.87
N GLY A 5 18.66 7.18 2.50
CA GLY A 5 19.03 6.60 3.80
C GLY A 5 17.99 6.88 4.87
N ASP A 6 17.18 7.94 4.68
CA ASP A 6 16.08 8.25 5.59
C ASP A 6 14.83 7.47 5.26
N VAL A 7 14.54 7.22 3.97
CA VAL A 7 13.53 6.25 3.55
C VAL A 7 13.95 4.84 3.97
N TYR A 8 15.27 4.51 3.94
CA TYR A 8 15.79 3.20 4.35
C TYR A 8 16.10 3.08 5.83
N LYS A 9 16.49 4.13 6.51
CA LYS A 9 16.41 4.17 7.98
C LYS A 9 14.95 4.06 8.43
N ARG A 10 14.01 4.52 7.60
CA ARG A 10 12.55 4.34 7.78
C ARG A 10 12.10 2.92 7.41
N GLN A 11 12.79 2.23 6.50
CA GLN A 11 12.63 0.80 6.18
C GLN A 11 13.50 -0.12 7.06
N ASP A 12 14.25 0.40 8.02
CA ASP A 12 15.00 -0.43 8.93
C ASP A 12 14.04 -1.30 9.74
N LEU A 13 13.90 -2.56 9.32
CA LEU A 13 13.09 -3.57 10.00
C LEU A 13 13.40 -3.63 11.50
N LYS A 14 14.63 -3.28 11.92
CA LYS A 14 15.00 -3.17 13.34
C LYS A 14 14.25 -2.05 14.04
N LYS A 15 13.96 -0.93 13.35
CA LYS A 15 13.17 0.16 13.94
C LYS A 15 11.69 -0.18 13.98
N ILE A 16 11.19 -0.90 12.97
CA ILE A 16 9.81 -1.42 12.97
C ILE A 16 9.60 -2.43 14.11
N ILE A 17 10.61 -3.28 14.39
CA ILE A 17 10.58 -4.17 15.56
C ILE A 17 10.55 -3.36 16.87
N LYS A 18 11.19 -2.17 16.93
CA LYS A 18 11.10 -1.26 18.08
C LYS A 18 9.71 -0.64 18.29
N LEU A 19 8.86 -0.59 17.23
CA LEU A 19 7.46 -0.16 17.36
C LEU A 19 6.60 -1.11 18.21
N GLY A 20 7.16 -2.25 18.54
CA GLY A 20 6.53 -3.25 19.41
C GLY A 20 5.63 -4.23 18.66
N PRO A 21 5.46 -5.39 19.25
CA PRO A 21 4.67 -6.49 18.66
C PRO A 21 3.23 -6.10 18.33
N LYS A 22 2.62 -5.20 19.10
CA LYS A 22 1.22 -4.77 18.91
C LYS A 22 1.01 -4.05 17.57
N MET A 23 1.94 -3.17 17.16
CA MET A 23 1.82 -2.46 15.90
C MET A 23 2.01 -3.39 14.71
N LEU A 24 2.96 -4.33 14.78
CA LEU A 24 3.15 -5.34 13.75
C LEU A 24 1.94 -6.27 13.64
N ILE A 25 1.40 -6.71 14.78
CA ILE A 25 0.16 -7.49 14.81
C ILE A 25 -0.98 -6.69 14.19
N GLY A 26 -1.14 -5.42 14.55
CA GLY A 26 -2.14 -4.53 13.96
C GLY A 26 -2.00 -4.42 12.44
N PHE A 27 -0.76 -4.27 11.95
CA PHE A 27 -0.48 -4.16 10.52
C PHE A 27 -0.85 -5.45 9.76
N PHE A 28 -0.38 -6.61 10.21
CA PHE A 28 -0.71 -7.88 9.56
C PHE A 28 -2.19 -8.25 9.71
N ALA A 29 -2.82 -7.89 10.84
CA ALA A 29 -4.26 -8.03 11.01
C ALA A 29 -5.03 -7.17 9.99
N ALA A 30 -4.60 -5.93 9.75
CA ALA A 30 -5.16 -5.06 8.72
C ALA A 30 -4.98 -5.66 7.33
N THR A 31 -3.78 -6.13 6.98
CA THR A 31 -3.49 -6.78 5.69
C THR A 31 -4.40 -7.99 5.46
N LEU A 32 -4.49 -8.89 6.43
CA LEU A 32 -5.32 -10.10 6.33
C LEU A 32 -6.82 -9.78 6.25
N SER A 33 -7.29 -8.80 7.02
CA SER A 33 -8.69 -8.39 7.00
C SER A 33 -9.08 -7.71 5.69
N ILE A 34 -8.16 -6.96 5.05
CA ILE A 34 -8.35 -6.42 3.70
C ILE A 34 -8.46 -7.56 2.70
N GLY A 35 -7.52 -8.49 2.68
CA GLY A 35 -7.55 -9.65 1.78
C GLY A 35 -8.84 -10.48 1.93
N LEU A 36 -9.27 -10.72 3.16
CA LEU A 36 -10.54 -11.40 3.44
C LEU A 36 -11.73 -10.56 2.96
N GLY A 37 -11.70 -9.24 3.14
CA GLY A 37 -12.72 -8.33 2.63
C GLY A 37 -12.87 -8.43 1.11
N PHE A 38 -11.76 -8.40 0.36
CA PHE A 38 -11.77 -8.58 -1.10
C PHE A 38 -12.34 -9.94 -1.49
N PHE A 39 -11.85 -11.02 -0.87
CA PHE A 39 -12.31 -12.37 -1.17
C PHE A 39 -13.82 -12.54 -0.93
N VAL A 40 -14.32 -12.13 0.23
CA VAL A 40 -15.75 -12.26 0.59
C VAL A 40 -16.61 -11.35 -0.28
N SER A 41 -16.21 -10.10 -0.50
CA SER A 41 -16.94 -9.18 -1.37
C SER A 41 -17.02 -9.72 -2.80
N TYR A 42 -15.90 -10.24 -3.32
CA TYR A 42 -15.89 -10.85 -4.64
C TYR A 42 -16.80 -12.09 -4.72
N ALA A 43 -16.78 -12.96 -3.72
CA ALA A 43 -17.66 -14.11 -3.65
C ALA A 43 -19.16 -13.72 -3.71
N ILE A 44 -19.51 -12.55 -3.15
CA ILE A 44 -20.89 -12.03 -3.19
C ILE A 44 -21.23 -11.41 -4.56
N PHE A 45 -20.32 -10.64 -5.14
CA PHE A 45 -20.58 -9.77 -6.28
C PHE A 45 -20.03 -10.28 -7.63
N HIS A 46 -19.29 -11.40 -7.69
CA HIS A 46 -18.59 -11.86 -8.89
C HIS A 46 -19.48 -11.92 -10.14
N GLN A 47 -20.74 -12.38 -10.01
CA GLN A 47 -21.67 -12.45 -11.14
C GLN A 47 -22.08 -11.06 -11.66
N LEU A 48 -22.08 -10.04 -10.81
CA LEU A 48 -22.49 -8.67 -11.15
C LEU A 48 -21.31 -7.82 -11.63
N LEU A 49 -20.09 -8.15 -11.21
CA LEU A 49 -18.88 -7.43 -11.57
C LEU A 49 -18.35 -7.78 -12.96
N GLY A 50 -18.76 -8.93 -13.49
CA GLY A 50 -18.37 -9.41 -14.82
C GLY A 50 -17.13 -10.29 -14.83
N ALA A 51 -16.96 -11.04 -15.92
CA ALA A 51 -15.86 -11.97 -16.11
C ALA A 51 -14.50 -11.25 -16.03
N GLY A 52 -13.53 -11.87 -15.37
CA GLY A 52 -12.16 -11.33 -15.24
C GLY A 52 -11.99 -10.19 -14.23
N SER A 53 -13.08 -9.69 -13.60
CA SER A 53 -13.02 -8.62 -12.59
C SER A 53 -12.17 -8.96 -11.38
N TRP A 54 -11.97 -10.24 -11.07
CA TRP A 54 -11.05 -10.70 -10.02
C TRP A 54 -9.62 -10.23 -10.22
N LYS A 55 -9.18 -10.06 -11.48
CA LYS A 55 -7.85 -9.55 -11.82
C LYS A 55 -7.68 -8.09 -11.36
N ALA A 56 -8.63 -7.23 -11.73
CA ALA A 56 -8.61 -5.81 -11.34
C ALA A 56 -8.80 -5.63 -9.83
N LEU A 57 -9.67 -6.44 -9.19
CA LEU A 57 -9.81 -6.44 -7.74
C LEU A 57 -8.57 -6.99 -7.05
N GLY A 58 -7.86 -7.95 -7.63
CA GLY A 58 -6.56 -8.41 -7.16
C GLY A 58 -5.49 -7.32 -7.21
N ALA A 59 -5.46 -6.56 -8.30
CA ALA A 59 -4.57 -5.39 -8.43
C ALA A 59 -4.91 -4.32 -7.39
N LEU A 60 -6.19 -4.01 -7.19
CA LEU A 60 -6.63 -3.08 -6.16
C LEU A 60 -6.35 -3.60 -4.74
N CYS A 61 -6.50 -4.89 -4.49
CA CYS A 61 -6.14 -5.52 -3.22
C CYS A 61 -4.65 -5.31 -2.92
N GLY A 62 -3.78 -5.47 -3.91
CA GLY A 62 -2.35 -5.16 -3.78
C GLY A 62 -2.08 -3.68 -3.48
N SER A 63 -2.87 -2.77 -4.06
CA SER A 63 -2.84 -1.34 -3.71
C SER A 63 -3.22 -1.11 -2.25
N TRP A 64 -4.29 -1.77 -1.80
CA TRP A 64 -4.80 -1.63 -0.43
C TRP A 64 -3.99 -2.42 0.61
N MET A 65 -3.01 -3.22 0.21
CA MET A 65 -2.03 -3.85 1.09
C MET A 65 -0.67 -3.17 1.06
N GLY A 66 -0.37 -2.37 0.01
CA GLY A 66 0.98 -1.84 -0.13
C GLY A 66 1.13 -0.63 -1.03
N GLY A 67 0.03 -0.01 -1.47
CA GLY A 67 0.05 1.21 -2.27
C GLY A 67 0.08 0.96 -3.78
N GLY A 68 -0.10 2.07 -4.54
CA GLY A 68 -0.36 2.04 -5.99
C GLY A 68 0.71 1.38 -6.85
N GLY A 69 1.97 1.36 -6.40
CA GLY A 69 3.03 0.63 -7.10
C GLY A 69 2.76 -0.88 -7.19
N ASN A 70 2.22 -1.47 -6.11
CA ASN A 70 1.82 -2.88 -6.09
C ASN A 70 0.62 -3.15 -7.01
N MET A 71 -0.31 -2.19 -7.10
CA MET A 71 -1.45 -2.28 -8.03
C MET A 71 -0.98 -2.41 -9.48
N LEU A 72 -0.05 -1.54 -9.90
CA LEU A 72 0.49 -1.56 -11.26
C LEU A 72 1.26 -2.84 -11.55
N ALA A 73 2.04 -3.33 -10.59
CA ALA A 73 2.76 -4.58 -10.70
C ALA A 73 1.80 -5.76 -10.93
N ILE A 74 0.71 -5.82 -10.17
CA ILE A 74 -0.29 -6.90 -10.29
C ILE A 74 -1.13 -6.72 -11.57
N GLN A 75 -1.48 -5.48 -11.93
CA GLN A 75 -2.16 -5.19 -13.20
C GLN A 75 -1.39 -5.76 -14.39
N ALA A 76 -0.07 -5.51 -14.42
CA ALA A 76 0.81 -6.03 -15.47
C ALA A 76 0.94 -7.56 -15.40
N ALA A 77 1.10 -8.13 -14.20
CA ALA A 77 1.28 -9.57 -14.02
C ALA A 77 0.04 -10.40 -14.37
N LEU A 78 -1.17 -9.86 -14.18
CA LEU A 78 -2.43 -10.54 -14.48
C LEU A 78 -3.02 -10.14 -15.83
N ASP A 79 -2.35 -9.27 -16.58
CA ASP A 79 -2.82 -8.73 -17.86
C ASP A 79 -4.26 -8.18 -17.71
N VAL A 80 -4.43 -7.22 -16.80
CA VAL A 80 -5.73 -6.61 -16.53
C VAL A 80 -6.03 -5.59 -17.61
N ASP A 81 -7.15 -5.75 -18.29
CA ASP A 81 -7.60 -4.78 -19.30
C ASP A 81 -7.87 -3.38 -18.71
N GLU A 82 -7.63 -2.35 -19.51
CA GLU A 82 -7.69 -0.96 -19.05
C GLU A 82 -9.12 -0.54 -18.64
N ALA A 83 -10.15 -1.08 -19.29
CA ALA A 83 -11.54 -0.73 -18.99
C ALA A 83 -11.96 -1.28 -17.62
N THR A 84 -11.63 -2.54 -17.34
CA THR A 84 -11.89 -3.15 -16.02
C THR A 84 -11.05 -2.48 -14.93
N MET A 85 -9.80 -2.11 -15.23
CA MET A 85 -8.94 -1.41 -14.28
C MET A 85 -9.48 -0.02 -13.94
N ALA A 86 -10.12 0.67 -14.89
CA ALA A 86 -10.74 1.98 -14.65
C ALA A 86 -11.83 1.92 -13.56
N TYR A 87 -12.65 0.87 -13.52
CA TYR A 87 -13.62 0.68 -12.42
C TYR A 87 -12.93 0.50 -11.06
N ALA A 88 -11.85 -0.29 -11.01
CA ALA A 88 -11.08 -0.47 -9.79
C ALA A 88 -10.47 0.85 -9.31
N LEU A 89 -9.98 1.72 -10.21
CA LEU A 89 -9.43 3.03 -9.87
C LEU A 89 -10.51 4.00 -9.34
N VAL A 90 -11.71 3.99 -9.92
CA VAL A 90 -12.85 4.78 -9.42
C VAL A 90 -13.23 4.30 -8.02
N MET A 91 -13.33 2.98 -7.84
CA MET A 91 -13.59 2.37 -6.53
C MET A 91 -12.52 2.75 -5.50
N ASP A 92 -11.22 2.67 -5.86
CA ASP A 92 -10.12 3.08 -5.01
C ASP A 92 -10.26 4.54 -4.56
N SER A 93 -10.38 5.45 -5.53
CA SER A 93 -10.44 6.89 -5.26
C SER A 93 -11.57 7.28 -4.32
N ILE A 94 -12.77 6.73 -4.52
CA ILE A 94 -13.93 7.08 -3.71
C ILE A 94 -13.88 6.38 -2.35
N CYS A 95 -13.67 5.06 -2.34
CA CYS A 95 -13.68 4.28 -1.11
C CYS A 95 -12.52 4.65 -0.18
N ALA A 96 -11.29 4.79 -0.71
CA ALA A 96 -10.15 5.17 0.11
C ALA A 96 -10.30 6.59 0.68
N THR A 97 -10.79 7.55 -0.12
CA THR A 97 -11.02 8.93 0.37
C THR A 97 -12.02 8.96 1.51
N LEU A 98 -13.18 8.30 1.34
CA LEU A 98 -14.20 8.25 2.40
C LEU A 98 -13.69 7.51 3.63
N TYR A 99 -12.86 6.48 3.44
CA TYR A 99 -12.25 5.74 4.53
C TYR A 99 -11.23 6.57 5.32
N VAL A 100 -10.39 7.36 4.64
CA VAL A 100 -9.47 8.32 5.30
C VAL A 100 -10.27 9.31 6.16
N MET A 101 -11.36 9.89 5.62
CA MET A 101 -12.21 10.81 6.37
C MET A 101 -12.84 10.13 7.60
N PHE A 102 -13.32 8.90 7.45
CA PHE A 102 -13.84 8.10 8.55
C PHE A 102 -12.80 7.88 9.64
N LEU A 103 -11.55 7.51 9.30
CA LEU A 103 -10.50 7.28 10.29
C LEU A 103 -10.01 8.56 10.95
N LEU A 104 -9.95 9.69 10.24
CA LEU A 104 -9.65 11.00 10.83
C LEU A 104 -10.71 11.41 11.85
N TRP A 105 -11.99 11.15 11.55
CA TRP A 105 -13.06 11.34 12.52
C TRP A 105 -12.95 10.37 13.70
N ALA A 106 -12.66 9.11 13.44
CA ALA A 106 -12.55 8.08 14.46
C ALA A 106 -11.40 8.36 15.45
N ILE A 107 -10.25 8.83 14.95
CA ILE A 107 -9.09 9.14 15.78
C ILE A 107 -9.35 10.30 16.74
N GLY A 108 -10.24 11.21 16.38
CA GLY A 108 -10.72 12.27 17.29
C GLY A 108 -11.45 11.75 18.53
N ASN A 109 -11.89 10.49 18.50
CA ASN A 109 -12.55 9.82 19.62
C ASN A 109 -11.64 8.80 20.34
N HIS A 110 -10.31 8.97 20.26
CA HIS A 110 -9.31 8.01 20.73
C HIS A 110 -9.47 7.63 22.21
N GLU A 111 -9.78 8.58 23.09
CA GLU A 111 -9.93 8.29 24.53
C GLU A 111 -11.05 7.28 24.82
N LYS A 112 -12.22 7.45 24.17
CA LYS A 112 -13.36 6.56 24.33
C LYS A 112 -13.05 5.17 23.83
N PHE A 113 -12.43 5.09 22.64
CA PHE A 113 -12.05 3.83 22.03
C PHE A 113 -11.01 3.08 22.87
N ASN A 114 -9.92 3.76 23.25
CA ASN A 114 -8.83 3.16 24.03
C ASN A 114 -9.32 2.69 25.42
N LYS A 115 -10.22 3.44 26.05
CA LYS A 115 -10.88 3.02 27.29
C LYS A 115 -11.75 1.76 27.08
N TRP A 116 -12.47 1.71 25.96
CA TRP A 116 -13.30 0.55 25.63
C TRP A 116 -12.46 -0.70 25.34
N THR A 117 -11.36 -0.58 24.57
CA THR A 117 -10.44 -1.70 24.28
C THR A 117 -9.55 -2.06 25.46
N LYS A 118 -9.39 -1.19 26.45
CA LYS A 118 -8.40 -1.26 27.55
C LYS A 118 -6.97 -1.28 27.01
N ALA A 119 -6.69 -0.47 25.99
CA ALA A 119 -5.38 -0.37 25.36
C ALA A 119 -4.37 0.36 26.26
N ASP A 120 -3.11 -0.09 26.19
CA ASP A 120 -1.95 0.59 26.80
C ASP A 120 -1.18 1.34 25.68
N THR A 121 -1.12 2.67 25.78
CA THR A 121 -0.49 3.57 24.78
C THR A 121 0.95 3.93 25.13
N SER A 122 1.50 3.49 26.27
CA SER A 122 2.81 3.91 26.78
C SER A 122 3.96 3.65 25.79
N ILE A 123 3.89 2.58 25.02
CA ILE A 123 4.90 2.24 24.01
C ILE A 123 4.90 3.23 22.85
N ILE A 124 3.70 3.67 22.42
CA ILE A 124 3.55 4.62 21.30
C ILE A 124 4.13 5.97 21.67
N ASP A 125 3.85 6.43 22.87
CA ASP A 125 4.34 7.71 23.40
C ASP A 125 5.88 7.72 23.46
N GLY A 126 6.50 6.62 23.90
CA GLY A 126 7.96 6.48 23.98
C GLY A 126 8.65 6.42 22.61
N VAL A 127 8.07 5.70 21.64
CA VAL A 127 8.63 5.56 20.28
C VAL A 127 8.51 6.87 19.51
N GLY A 128 7.40 7.60 19.67
CA GLY A 128 7.18 8.89 19.02
C GLY A 128 8.27 9.90 19.35
N ALA A 129 8.64 10.04 20.63
CA ALA A 129 9.68 10.98 21.08
C ALA A 129 11.06 10.67 20.45
N THR A 130 11.46 9.39 20.40
CA THR A 130 12.77 8.98 19.82
C THR A 130 12.84 9.29 18.32
N LEU A 131 11.75 9.08 17.59
CA LEU A 131 11.71 9.30 16.14
C LEU A 131 11.63 10.78 15.77
N GLU A 132 11.01 11.61 16.60
CA GLU A 132 10.98 13.07 16.39
C GLU A 132 12.37 13.69 16.46
N GLU A 133 13.21 13.29 17.42
CA GLU A 133 14.61 13.74 17.52
C GLU A 133 15.42 13.36 16.28
N GLU A 134 15.24 12.14 15.77
CA GLU A 134 15.93 11.68 14.56
C GLU A 134 15.44 12.41 13.29
N ALA A 135 14.15 12.74 13.19
CA ALA A 135 13.59 13.46 12.05
C ALA A 135 14.10 14.92 11.96
N LYS A 136 14.21 15.61 13.11
CA LYS A 136 14.73 16.99 13.19
C LYS A 136 16.20 17.09 12.76
N ALA A 137 16.99 16.02 12.89
CA ALA A 137 18.41 16.00 12.52
C ALA A 137 18.67 15.94 11.00
N ASN A 138 17.64 15.83 10.13
CA ASN A 138 17.80 15.29 8.78
C ASN A 138 17.18 16.12 7.63
N THR A 139 17.28 17.45 7.67
CA THR A 139 16.78 18.35 6.61
C THR A 139 17.86 18.69 5.57
N LYS A 140 17.91 17.98 4.44
CA LYS A 140 18.67 18.40 3.26
C LYS A 140 17.74 18.72 2.08
N PRO A 141 18.03 19.75 1.25
CA PRO A 141 17.21 20.06 0.07
C PRO A 141 17.35 18.99 -1.01
N LEU A 142 16.30 18.84 -1.83
CA LEU A 142 16.33 18.04 -3.06
C LEU A 142 17.15 18.80 -4.11
N VAL A 143 18.10 18.12 -4.76
CA VAL A 143 18.94 18.69 -5.82
C VAL A 143 18.65 17.99 -7.14
N TRP A 144 18.76 18.72 -8.26
CA TRP A 144 18.41 18.22 -9.60
C TRP A 144 19.25 17.00 -10.04
N GLN A 145 20.51 16.92 -9.57
CA GLN A 145 21.38 15.77 -9.84
C GLN A 145 20.78 14.47 -9.30
N ASN A 146 20.15 14.52 -8.13
CA ASN A 146 19.47 13.36 -7.55
C ASN A 146 18.30 12.93 -8.41
N ILE A 147 17.53 13.90 -8.97
CA ILE A 147 16.38 13.65 -9.84
C ILE A 147 16.85 12.88 -11.09
N ILE A 148 17.88 13.39 -11.78
CA ILE A 148 18.40 12.73 -12.98
C ILE A 148 18.96 11.34 -12.66
N LEU A 149 19.71 11.22 -11.56
CA LEU A 149 20.26 9.93 -11.15
C LEU A 149 19.17 8.90 -10.88
N LEU A 150 18.11 9.30 -10.16
CA LEU A 150 16.99 8.42 -9.83
C LEU A 150 16.17 8.02 -11.08
N LEU A 151 15.85 8.98 -11.93
CA LEU A 151 15.13 8.69 -13.19
C LEU A 151 15.97 7.82 -14.11
N GLY A 152 17.24 8.15 -14.33
CA GLY A 152 18.14 7.39 -15.19
C GLY A 152 18.35 5.97 -14.69
N SER A 153 18.55 5.80 -13.38
CA SER A 153 18.71 4.47 -12.80
C SER A 153 17.40 3.66 -12.82
N GLY A 154 16.25 4.31 -12.59
CA GLY A 154 14.94 3.65 -12.69
C GLY A 154 14.69 3.12 -14.10
N LEU A 155 14.96 3.93 -15.12
CA LEU A 155 14.85 3.52 -16.54
C LEU A 155 15.82 2.39 -16.88
N LEU A 156 17.07 2.46 -16.41
CA LEU A 156 18.07 1.41 -16.62
C LEU A 156 17.66 0.10 -15.97
N VAL A 157 17.23 0.13 -14.71
CA VAL A 157 16.75 -1.06 -13.99
C VAL A 157 15.53 -1.65 -14.69
N SER A 158 14.61 -0.81 -15.17
CA SER A 158 13.44 -1.27 -15.91
C SER A 158 13.86 -1.97 -17.23
N ALA A 159 14.72 -1.35 -18.02
CA ALA A 159 15.20 -1.92 -19.30
C ALA A 159 15.92 -3.27 -19.07
N VAL A 160 16.84 -3.32 -18.11
CA VAL A 160 17.54 -4.58 -17.75
C VAL A 160 16.58 -5.65 -17.27
N SER A 161 15.58 -5.28 -16.47
CA SER A 161 14.60 -6.24 -15.97
C SER A 161 13.67 -6.76 -17.07
N MET A 162 13.32 -5.94 -18.06
CA MET A 162 12.54 -6.38 -19.21
C MET A 162 13.32 -7.41 -20.05
N GLU A 163 14.59 -7.16 -20.29
CA GLU A 163 15.45 -8.09 -21.03
C GLU A 163 15.63 -9.41 -20.28
N LEU A 164 15.96 -9.34 -18.99
CA LEU A 164 16.09 -10.53 -18.15
C LEU A 164 14.76 -11.29 -18.03
N GLY A 165 13.63 -10.60 -17.90
CA GLY A 165 12.31 -11.20 -17.85
C GLY A 165 11.97 -11.97 -19.11
N SER A 166 12.29 -11.40 -20.28
CA SER A 166 12.14 -12.05 -21.58
C SER A 166 13.04 -13.29 -21.71
N MET A 167 14.32 -13.18 -21.32
CA MET A 167 15.27 -14.28 -21.35
C MET A 167 14.83 -15.43 -20.44
N ILE A 168 14.37 -15.14 -19.22
CA ILE A 168 13.92 -16.18 -18.29
C ILE A 168 12.63 -16.84 -18.80
N ASN A 169 11.70 -16.07 -19.35
CA ASN A 169 10.47 -16.61 -19.92
C ASN A 169 10.75 -17.59 -21.09
N ALA A 170 11.77 -17.35 -21.89
CA ALA A 170 12.18 -18.25 -22.97
C ALA A 170 12.62 -19.64 -22.46
N HIS A 171 13.08 -19.75 -21.23
CA HIS A 171 13.55 -21.01 -20.61
C HIS A 171 12.60 -21.58 -19.56
N LEU A 172 11.84 -20.69 -18.87
CA LEU A 172 10.94 -21.02 -17.79
C LEU A 172 9.57 -20.38 -18.06
N SER A 173 8.70 -21.09 -18.75
CA SER A 173 7.35 -20.63 -19.13
C SER A 173 6.31 -20.70 -18.01
N PHE A 174 6.74 -20.81 -16.74
CA PHE A 174 5.85 -20.85 -15.58
C PHE A 174 5.12 -19.52 -15.34
N PHE A 175 5.80 -18.40 -15.61
CA PHE A 175 5.20 -17.05 -15.65
C PHE A 175 5.45 -16.43 -17.01
N ASP A 176 4.64 -15.44 -17.39
CA ASP A 176 4.88 -14.64 -18.58
C ASP A 176 6.08 -13.68 -18.41
N SER A 177 6.54 -13.09 -19.51
CA SER A 177 7.68 -12.16 -19.50
C SER A 177 7.45 -10.93 -18.63
N THR A 178 6.21 -10.42 -18.56
CA THR A 178 5.85 -9.25 -17.75
C THR A 178 5.94 -9.57 -16.27
N THR A 179 5.43 -10.73 -15.85
CA THR A 179 5.50 -11.19 -14.45
C THR A 179 6.95 -11.37 -14.00
N TRP A 180 7.81 -11.99 -14.85
CA TRP A 180 9.24 -12.09 -14.55
C TRP A 180 9.90 -10.71 -14.41
N THR A 181 9.59 -9.78 -15.32
CA THR A 181 10.09 -8.40 -15.27
C THR A 181 9.72 -7.74 -13.94
N VAL A 182 8.46 -7.82 -13.52
CA VAL A 182 7.97 -7.22 -12.28
C VAL A 182 8.67 -7.83 -11.06
N LEU A 183 8.85 -9.14 -11.01
CA LEU A 183 9.57 -9.81 -9.92
C LEU A 183 11.03 -9.35 -9.84
N ILE A 184 11.72 -9.26 -10.99
CA ILE A 184 13.13 -8.82 -11.06
C ILE A 184 13.26 -7.36 -10.60
N VAL A 185 12.41 -6.46 -11.13
CA VAL A 185 12.39 -5.04 -10.70
C VAL A 185 12.16 -4.92 -9.21
N SER A 186 11.24 -5.71 -8.64
CA SER A 186 10.92 -5.67 -7.22
C SER A 186 12.12 -6.12 -6.36
N VAL A 187 12.76 -7.22 -6.75
CA VAL A 187 13.96 -7.72 -6.05
C VAL A 187 15.10 -6.71 -6.16
N LEU A 188 15.40 -6.21 -7.36
CA LEU A 188 16.43 -5.21 -7.58
C LEU A 188 16.12 -3.91 -6.81
N GLY A 189 14.88 -3.46 -6.80
CA GLY A 189 14.42 -2.33 -6.01
C GLY A 189 14.74 -2.50 -4.52
N ILE A 190 14.43 -3.65 -3.94
CA ILE A 190 14.76 -3.98 -2.53
C ILE A 190 16.27 -3.98 -2.31
N VAL A 191 17.04 -4.62 -3.21
CA VAL A 191 18.51 -4.66 -3.10
C VAL A 191 19.12 -3.27 -3.17
N PHE A 192 18.76 -2.47 -4.18
CA PHE A 192 19.23 -1.08 -4.31
C PHE A 192 18.88 -0.26 -3.10
N ALA A 193 17.76 -0.52 -2.61
CA ALA A 193 17.22 0.05 -1.44
C ALA A 193 18.10 -0.21 -0.19
N LEU A 194 18.72 -1.34 -0.01
CA LEU A 194 19.65 -1.66 1.07
C LEU A 194 21.07 -1.06 0.87
N THR A 195 21.35 -0.49 -0.31
CA THR A 195 22.65 0.12 -0.64
C THR A 195 22.66 1.63 -0.32
N PRO A 196 23.83 2.32 -0.43
CA PRO A 196 23.88 3.78 -0.37
C PRO A 196 23.00 4.49 -1.40
N PHE A 197 22.62 3.81 -2.49
CA PHE A 197 21.68 4.31 -3.49
C PHE A 197 20.31 4.57 -2.85
N GLY A 198 19.85 3.66 -1.98
CA GLY A 198 18.72 3.86 -1.10
C GLY A 198 18.79 5.13 -0.24
N LYS A 199 19.88 5.88 -0.18
CA LYS A 199 20.08 7.13 0.60
C LYS A 199 19.99 8.42 -0.22
N ILE A 200 19.71 8.35 -1.52
CA ILE A 200 19.58 9.52 -2.40
C ILE A 200 18.24 10.20 -2.09
N LYS A 201 18.25 11.52 -1.81
CA LYS A 201 17.02 12.27 -1.57
C LYS A 201 16.23 12.43 -2.85
N GLY A 202 14.90 12.29 -2.77
CA GLY A 202 13.99 12.51 -3.91
C GLY A 202 13.33 11.23 -4.44
N THR A 203 13.67 10.05 -3.93
CA THR A 203 13.08 8.81 -4.44
C THR A 203 11.59 8.73 -4.20
N GLU A 204 11.12 9.13 -3.02
CA GLU A 204 9.69 9.12 -2.71
C GLU A 204 8.95 10.14 -3.59
N GLU A 205 9.49 11.34 -3.73
CA GLU A 205 8.91 12.41 -4.53
C GLU A 205 8.83 12.01 -6.01
N ILE A 206 9.90 11.43 -6.55
CA ILE A 206 9.94 10.98 -7.96
C ILE A 206 9.05 9.75 -8.17
N SER A 207 9.08 8.78 -7.26
CA SER A 207 8.17 7.62 -7.32
C SER A 207 6.71 8.05 -7.35
N ASN A 208 6.32 9.00 -6.49
CA ASN A 208 4.96 9.52 -6.47
C ASN A 208 4.61 10.24 -7.77
N VAL A 209 5.51 11.07 -8.32
CA VAL A 209 5.28 11.74 -9.61
C VAL A 209 5.08 10.71 -10.73
N MET A 210 5.95 9.69 -10.82
CA MET A 210 5.84 8.62 -11.82
C MET A 210 4.55 7.81 -11.64
N LEU A 211 4.18 7.48 -10.42
CA LEU A 211 2.93 6.81 -10.10
C LEU A 211 1.72 7.62 -10.57
N TYR A 212 1.67 8.92 -10.27
CA TYR A 212 0.57 9.79 -10.72
C TYR A 212 0.51 9.92 -12.25
N ILE A 213 1.67 9.97 -12.94
CA ILE A 213 1.72 9.97 -14.40
C ILE A 213 1.10 8.68 -14.96
N VAL A 214 1.46 7.51 -14.42
CA VAL A 214 0.91 6.22 -14.87
C VAL A 214 -0.59 6.13 -14.58
N ILE A 215 -1.04 6.54 -13.39
CA ILE A 215 -2.47 6.57 -13.04
C ILE A 215 -3.23 7.51 -13.99
N ALA A 216 -2.68 8.69 -14.30
CA ALA A 216 -3.30 9.62 -15.23
C ALA A 216 -3.38 9.06 -16.66
N LEU A 217 -2.34 8.34 -17.13
CA LEU A 217 -2.34 7.67 -18.43
C LEU A 217 -3.40 6.56 -18.50
N ILE A 218 -3.55 5.75 -17.46
CA ILE A 218 -4.60 4.73 -17.38
C ILE A 218 -5.97 5.38 -17.37
N ALA A 219 -6.17 6.39 -16.50
CA ALA A 219 -7.45 7.10 -16.39
C ALA A 219 -7.85 7.80 -17.70
N SER A 220 -6.88 8.31 -18.48
CA SER A 220 -7.15 8.96 -19.76
C SER A 220 -7.68 8.02 -20.85
N ARG A 221 -7.46 6.71 -20.68
CA ARG A 221 -7.97 5.67 -21.61
C ARG A 221 -9.28 5.06 -21.14
N ALA A 222 -9.77 5.44 -19.93
CA ALA A 222 -11.01 4.95 -19.42
C ALA A 222 -12.19 5.40 -20.29
N ASP A 223 -13.01 4.46 -20.74
CA ASP A 223 -14.27 4.76 -21.42
C ASP A 223 -15.29 5.23 -20.38
N LEU A 224 -15.51 6.55 -20.31
CA LEU A 224 -16.51 7.13 -19.43
C LEU A 224 -17.95 6.71 -19.79
N GLY A 225 -18.19 6.20 -21.01
CA GLY A 225 -19.48 5.61 -21.40
C GLY A 225 -19.76 4.29 -20.67
N ALA A 226 -18.72 3.58 -20.23
CA ALA A 226 -18.84 2.33 -19.48
C ALA A 226 -19.17 2.50 -17.99
N VAL A 227 -19.30 3.75 -17.49
CA VAL A 227 -19.58 4.08 -16.06
C VAL A 227 -20.89 3.46 -15.54
N GLY A 228 -21.74 2.89 -16.41
CA GLY A 228 -22.96 2.21 -15.99
C GLY A 228 -22.80 1.13 -14.91
N ASN A 229 -21.65 0.47 -14.85
CA ASN A 229 -21.35 -0.55 -13.84
C ASN A 229 -20.61 -0.02 -12.60
N ALA A 230 -20.20 1.25 -12.57
CA ALA A 230 -19.48 1.84 -11.43
C ALA A 230 -20.20 1.68 -10.08
N PRO A 231 -21.54 1.80 -9.97
CA PRO A 231 -22.24 1.65 -8.70
C PRO A 231 -22.02 0.28 -8.04
N ILE A 232 -21.95 -0.82 -8.82
CA ILE A 232 -21.75 -2.15 -8.24
C ILE A 232 -20.32 -2.35 -7.72
N TRP A 233 -19.32 -1.76 -8.42
CA TRP A 233 -17.96 -1.76 -7.95
C TRP A 233 -17.79 -0.96 -6.65
N LEU A 234 -18.45 0.20 -6.56
CA LEU A 234 -18.46 1.00 -5.33
C LEU A 234 -19.12 0.24 -4.17
N LEU A 235 -20.25 -0.42 -4.43
CA LEU A 235 -20.91 -1.24 -3.41
C LEU A 235 -20.00 -2.38 -2.93
N ALA A 236 -19.33 -3.07 -3.84
CA ALA A 236 -18.34 -4.08 -3.48
C ALA A 236 -17.19 -3.48 -2.64
N GLY A 237 -16.70 -2.29 -2.97
CA GLY A 237 -15.69 -1.57 -2.20
C GLY A 237 -16.12 -1.21 -0.79
N PHE A 238 -17.33 -0.73 -0.61
CA PHE A 238 -17.89 -0.47 0.72
C PHE A 238 -18.05 -1.75 1.54
N VAL A 239 -18.43 -2.86 0.92
CA VAL A 239 -18.49 -4.16 1.62
C VAL A 239 -17.12 -4.62 2.05
N ILE A 240 -16.08 -4.45 1.23
CA ILE A 240 -14.69 -4.72 1.62
C ILE A 240 -14.30 -3.92 2.87
N LEU A 241 -14.55 -2.61 2.85
CA LEU A 241 -14.23 -1.73 3.97
C LEU A 241 -15.02 -2.07 5.23
N LEU A 242 -16.29 -2.40 5.10
CA LEU A 242 -17.12 -2.81 6.25
C LEU A 242 -16.59 -4.08 6.89
N ILE A 243 -16.22 -5.09 6.10
CA ILE A 243 -15.63 -6.34 6.60
C ILE A 243 -14.30 -6.04 7.30
N HIS A 244 -13.43 -5.24 6.65
CA HIS A 244 -12.16 -4.84 7.22
C HIS A 244 -12.33 -4.13 8.56
N VAL A 245 -13.18 -3.11 8.64
CA VAL A 245 -13.45 -2.36 9.88
C VAL A 245 -14.02 -3.25 10.97
N ALA A 246 -14.98 -4.13 10.64
CA ALA A 246 -15.56 -5.04 11.62
C ALA A 246 -14.51 -5.98 12.23
N ILE A 247 -13.63 -6.54 11.40
CA ILE A 247 -12.53 -7.40 11.85
C ILE A 247 -11.55 -6.59 12.71
N MET A 248 -11.15 -5.38 12.27
CA MET A 248 -10.23 -4.54 13.02
C MET A 248 -10.79 -4.13 14.39
N ILE A 249 -12.07 -3.79 14.47
CA ILE A 249 -12.75 -3.48 15.75
C ILE A 249 -12.77 -4.70 16.67
N ALA A 250 -13.09 -5.89 16.14
CA ALA A 250 -13.10 -7.12 16.92
C ALA A 250 -11.68 -7.45 17.45
N LEU A 251 -10.68 -7.38 16.59
CA LEU A 251 -9.27 -7.62 16.98
C LEU A 251 -8.76 -6.56 17.94
N ALA A 252 -9.11 -5.29 17.77
CA ALA A 252 -8.77 -4.24 18.70
C ALA A 252 -9.28 -4.55 20.12
N LYS A 253 -10.49 -5.07 20.24
CA LYS A 253 -11.06 -5.46 21.53
C LYS A 253 -10.38 -6.67 22.15
N ILE A 254 -10.09 -7.70 21.34
CA ILE A 254 -9.49 -8.95 21.81
C ILE A 254 -8.02 -8.72 22.22
N LEU A 255 -7.27 -8.00 21.36
CA LEU A 255 -5.83 -7.79 21.53
C LEU A 255 -5.49 -6.52 22.32
N LYS A 256 -6.51 -5.79 22.78
CA LYS A 256 -6.38 -4.51 23.49
C LYS A 256 -5.52 -3.50 22.72
N LEU A 257 -5.79 -3.37 21.40
CA LEU A 257 -5.13 -2.40 20.55
C LEU A 257 -5.77 -1.03 20.71
N ASP A 258 -4.95 -0.01 20.67
CA ASP A 258 -5.40 1.38 20.65
C ASP A 258 -5.86 1.79 19.24
N ILE A 259 -6.63 2.88 19.18
CA ILE A 259 -7.16 3.36 17.90
C ILE A 259 -6.06 3.86 16.96
N PHE A 260 -4.97 4.41 17.50
CA PHE A 260 -3.83 4.85 16.69
C PHE A 260 -3.21 3.64 15.95
N THR A 261 -2.89 2.57 16.69
CA THR A 261 -2.37 1.33 16.11
C THR A 261 -3.29 0.78 15.04
N CYS A 262 -4.61 0.68 15.30
CA CYS A 262 -5.57 0.15 14.34
C CYS A 262 -5.71 1.04 13.10
N SER A 263 -5.84 2.34 13.28
CA SER A 263 -6.09 3.28 12.19
C SER A 263 -4.85 3.50 11.33
N VAL A 264 -3.66 3.64 11.95
CA VAL A 264 -2.40 3.77 11.21
C VAL A 264 -2.06 2.48 10.48
N ALA A 265 -2.25 1.31 11.10
CA ALA A 265 -2.06 0.02 10.44
C ALA A 265 -2.99 -0.12 9.21
N SER A 266 -4.24 0.29 9.35
CA SER A 266 -5.20 0.28 8.26
C SER A 266 -4.82 1.21 7.12
N LEU A 267 -4.48 2.49 7.39
CA LEU A 267 -4.07 3.44 6.36
C LEU A 267 -2.66 3.20 5.82
N ALA A 268 -1.78 2.58 6.59
CA ALA A 268 -0.49 2.12 6.10
C ALA A 268 -0.64 1.08 4.98
N ASN A 269 -1.71 0.29 5.05
CA ASN A 269 -2.13 -0.62 3.99
C ASN A 269 -2.88 0.13 2.87
N ILE A 270 -4.05 0.73 3.14
CA ILE A 270 -4.98 1.25 2.12
C ILE A 270 -4.46 2.53 1.44
N GLY A 271 -3.84 3.44 2.18
CA GLY A 271 -3.41 4.74 1.64
C GLY A 271 -1.89 4.93 1.56
N GLY A 272 -1.13 3.97 2.10
CA GLY A 272 0.32 3.96 2.04
C GLY A 272 0.99 5.20 2.65
N THR A 273 2.13 5.60 2.08
CA THR A 273 2.95 6.73 2.56
C THR A 273 2.30 8.10 2.39
N ALA A 274 1.22 8.21 1.60
CA ALA A 274 0.51 9.46 1.40
C ALA A 274 -0.41 9.81 2.59
N THR A 275 -1.10 8.83 3.17
CA THR A 275 -2.18 9.06 4.13
C THR A 275 -1.88 8.60 5.55
N ALA A 276 -1.10 7.52 5.73
CA ALA A 276 -0.75 7.03 7.06
C ALA A 276 0.01 8.08 7.91
N PRO A 277 0.97 8.85 7.37
CA PRO A 277 1.61 9.93 8.11
C PRO A 277 0.68 11.07 8.49
N VAL A 278 -0.30 11.39 7.62
CA VAL A 278 -1.31 12.43 7.90
C VAL A 278 -2.18 12.02 9.08
N LEU A 279 -2.64 10.76 9.09
CA LEU A 279 -3.41 10.24 10.20
C LEU A 279 -2.60 10.16 11.50
N ALA A 280 -1.34 9.72 11.40
CA ALA A 280 -0.43 9.70 12.55
C ALA A 280 -0.22 11.10 13.13
N GLY A 281 -0.05 12.11 12.28
CA GLY A 281 0.06 13.52 12.66
C GLY A 281 -1.21 14.08 13.29
N ALA A 282 -2.38 13.64 12.84
CA ALA A 282 -3.66 14.02 13.43
C ALA A 282 -3.83 13.50 14.88
N TYR A 283 -3.18 12.39 15.21
CA TYR A 283 -3.11 11.89 16.60
C TYR A 283 -2.01 12.62 17.38
N SER A 284 -0.80 12.66 16.86
CA SER A 284 0.36 13.39 17.40
C SER A 284 1.42 13.60 16.33
N ASN A 285 1.93 14.83 16.20
CA ASN A 285 3.01 15.16 15.24
C ASN A 285 4.28 14.31 15.46
N ALA A 286 4.56 13.91 16.68
CA ALA A 286 5.69 13.04 17.01
C ALA A 286 5.59 11.64 16.35
N LEU A 287 4.38 11.19 15.99
CA LEU A 287 4.12 9.86 15.44
C LEU A 287 4.08 9.82 13.90
N VAL A 288 4.26 10.95 13.22
CA VAL A 288 4.32 11.00 11.75
C VAL A 288 5.36 10.00 11.18
N PRO A 289 6.59 9.88 11.73
CA PRO A 289 7.54 8.89 11.25
C PRO A 289 7.07 7.44 11.43
N VAL A 290 6.26 7.16 12.44
CA VAL A 290 5.65 5.82 12.65
C VAL A 290 4.71 5.47 11.51
N GLY A 291 3.84 6.41 11.11
CA GLY A 291 2.95 6.22 9.97
C GLY A 291 3.70 5.90 8.67
N ILE A 292 4.82 6.60 8.42
CA ILE A 292 5.66 6.35 7.26
C ILE A 292 6.27 4.93 7.32
N MET A 293 6.83 4.53 8.46
CA MET A 293 7.46 3.22 8.59
C MET A 293 6.47 2.08 8.41
N MET A 294 5.26 2.23 8.96
CA MET A 294 4.20 1.23 8.78
C MET A 294 3.78 1.11 7.30
N ALA A 295 3.65 2.24 6.59
CA ALA A 295 3.31 2.24 5.17
C ALA A 295 4.38 1.56 4.31
N LEU A 296 5.67 1.71 4.67
CA LEU A 296 6.77 1.06 3.94
C LEU A 296 6.77 -0.47 4.07
N LEU A 297 6.23 -1.04 5.15
CA LEU A 297 5.99 -2.48 5.25
C LEU A 297 5.02 -2.98 4.18
N GLY A 298 3.99 -2.20 3.90
CA GLY A 298 3.00 -2.52 2.88
C GLY A 298 3.63 -2.72 1.50
N TYR A 299 4.59 -1.86 1.12
CA TYR A 299 5.26 -1.99 -0.19
C TYR A 299 5.95 -3.35 -0.38
N VAL A 300 6.42 -3.97 0.69
CA VAL A 300 7.10 -5.27 0.61
C VAL A 300 6.11 -6.41 0.39
N ILE A 301 4.93 -6.32 1.01
CA ILE A 301 3.98 -7.45 1.02
C ILE A 301 2.83 -7.30 0.02
N GLY A 302 2.55 -6.07 -0.45
CA GLY A 302 1.36 -5.75 -1.23
C GLY A 302 1.25 -6.54 -2.54
N THR A 303 2.33 -6.65 -3.31
CA THR A 303 2.32 -7.41 -4.58
C THR A 303 2.04 -8.90 -4.32
N GLY A 304 2.77 -9.52 -3.39
CA GLY A 304 2.57 -10.93 -3.07
C GLY A 304 1.19 -11.20 -2.48
N GLY A 305 0.74 -10.37 -1.54
CA GLY A 305 -0.58 -10.48 -0.92
C GLY A 305 -1.72 -10.31 -1.93
N GLY A 306 -1.64 -9.31 -2.79
CA GLY A 306 -2.65 -9.06 -3.83
C GLY A 306 -2.73 -10.19 -4.85
N LEU A 307 -1.61 -10.76 -5.29
CA LEU A 307 -1.59 -11.93 -6.19
C LEU A 307 -2.20 -13.17 -5.53
N VAL A 308 -1.91 -13.41 -4.25
CA VAL A 308 -2.54 -14.53 -3.52
C VAL A 308 -4.05 -14.35 -3.46
N VAL A 309 -4.54 -13.16 -3.11
CA VAL A 309 -5.98 -12.88 -3.05
C VAL A 309 -6.63 -12.96 -4.43
N ALA A 310 -5.98 -12.44 -5.47
CA ALA A 310 -6.43 -12.57 -6.86
C ALA A 310 -6.63 -14.04 -7.25
N ASN A 311 -5.63 -14.87 -6.94
CA ASN A 311 -5.68 -16.30 -7.24
C ASN A 311 -6.79 -17.02 -6.45
N LEU A 312 -7.06 -16.62 -5.21
CA LEU A 312 -8.21 -17.13 -4.46
C LEU A 312 -9.55 -16.70 -5.08
N MET A 313 -9.65 -15.44 -5.53
CA MET A 313 -10.87 -14.94 -6.18
C MET A 313 -11.12 -15.59 -7.54
N SER A 314 -10.08 -16.01 -8.27
CA SER A 314 -10.22 -16.67 -9.58
C SER A 314 -10.99 -17.99 -9.53
N ILE A 315 -11.23 -18.56 -8.33
CA ILE A 315 -12.05 -19.77 -8.14
C ILE A 315 -13.53 -19.52 -8.52
N PHE A 316 -13.97 -18.26 -8.45
CA PHE A 316 -15.36 -17.88 -8.75
C PHE A 316 -15.55 -17.35 -10.18
N GLY A 317 -14.46 -17.08 -10.94
CA GLY A 317 -14.53 -16.37 -12.23
C GLY A 317 -13.81 -16.98 -13.39
#